data_234f0339c9aecbeef77ed92ef5c69410
#
_entry.id   234f0339c9aecbeef77ed92ef5c69410
#
_cell.length_a   1.000
_cell.length_b   1.000
_cell.length_c   1.000
_cell.angle_alpha   90.00
_cell.angle_beta   90.00
_cell.angle_gamma   90.00
#
_symmetry.space_group_name_H-M   'P 1'
#
loop_
_entity.id
_entity.type
_entity.pdbx_description
1 polymer ?
#
loop_
_entity_poly.entity_id
_entity_poly.type
_entity_poly.pdbx_seq_one_letter_code
_entity_poly.pdbx_strand_id
1 'polypeptide(L)'
;PVDYKELEAYGRNLVKIVDFGSFFGLKFIVRPIAEYILLPLFQFINLFIPNYGFVLIIFSIIIKIVVYPLTKSSYQSMKKMQALQPMITELKEKFKDDPQKMNKETMKLYSTYGVNPAGGCLPMLLQMPIFVALWGMFQSAIDLRQQPFVGWITDLSQPDVIFSLGTKLPLVGIQEISGLAVLMGITTFVQQKMTVKDPKQQALIYMMPIMLTLLFMSFPSGLNLYYFMFNVLSIAQQYYINHKGGTVELVPV
;
A
#
# COMPACT_ATOMS: atom_id res chain seq x y z
N PRO A 1 23.37 5.02 -13.25
CA PRO A 1 22.08 5.54 -12.91
C PRO A 1 21.83 6.78 -13.77
N VAL A 2 20.72 6.76 -14.44
CA VAL A 2 20.41 7.75 -15.46
C VAL A 2 19.46 8.75 -14.79
N ASP A 3 19.91 10.00 -14.64
CA ASP A 3 19.08 11.06 -14.07
C ASP A 3 18.02 11.49 -15.08
N TYR A 4 16.74 11.45 -14.66
CA TYR A 4 15.62 11.90 -15.49
C TYR A 4 15.76 13.36 -15.93
N LYS A 5 16.20 14.25 -15.01
CA LYS A 5 16.37 15.69 -15.29
C LYS A 5 17.49 15.96 -16.29
N GLU A 6 18.61 15.27 -16.13
CA GLU A 6 19.73 15.40 -17.08
C GLU A 6 19.33 14.90 -18.47
N LEU A 7 18.64 13.76 -18.54
CA LEU A 7 18.16 13.23 -19.82
C LEU A 7 17.16 14.14 -20.53
N GLU A 8 16.30 14.81 -19.76
CA GLU A 8 15.34 15.78 -20.32
C GLU A 8 16.08 16.98 -20.94
N ALA A 9 17.15 17.47 -20.29
CA ALA A 9 17.97 18.58 -20.80
C ALA A 9 18.71 18.24 -22.09
N TYR A 10 19.11 16.97 -22.28
CA TYR A 10 19.77 16.54 -23.55
C TYR A 10 18.79 16.33 -24.70
N GLY A 11 17.50 16.37 -24.49
CA GLY A 11 16.48 16.14 -25.53
C GLY A 11 16.53 14.70 -26.08
N ARG A 12 16.32 14.53 -27.39
CA ARG A 12 16.46 13.27 -28.17
C ARG A 12 15.59 12.09 -27.63
N ASN A 13 14.52 12.36 -26.87
CA ASN A 13 13.67 11.32 -26.26
C ASN A 13 14.45 10.33 -25.33
N LEU A 14 15.60 10.74 -24.80
CA LEU A 14 16.41 9.91 -23.90
C LEU A 14 15.68 9.52 -22.61
N VAL A 15 14.72 10.33 -22.21
CA VAL A 15 13.80 10.03 -21.10
C VAL A 15 13.08 8.68 -21.29
N LYS A 16 12.88 8.22 -22.53
CA LYS A 16 12.27 6.91 -22.81
C LYS A 16 13.12 5.72 -22.38
N ILE A 17 14.42 5.93 -22.12
CA ILE A 17 15.35 4.90 -21.65
C ILE A 17 15.12 4.61 -20.16
N VAL A 18 14.59 5.58 -19.40
CA VAL A 18 14.27 5.38 -17.98
C VAL A 18 13.13 4.38 -17.87
N ASP A 19 13.39 3.25 -17.22
CA ASP A 19 12.40 2.22 -16.97
C ASP A 19 11.78 2.45 -15.57
N PHE A 20 10.56 2.97 -15.54
CA PHE A 20 9.76 3.12 -14.31
C PHE A 20 9.12 1.80 -13.86
N GLY A 21 9.56 0.68 -14.42
CA GLY A 21 9.00 -0.63 -14.15
C GLY A 21 7.73 -0.94 -14.97
N SER A 22 7.26 -2.17 -14.80
CA SER A 22 6.02 -2.61 -15.43
C SER A 22 5.23 -3.45 -14.43
N PHE A 23 3.93 -3.23 -14.38
CA PHE A 23 3.00 -4.05 -13.61
C PHE A 23 2.27 -4.99 -14.59
N PHE A 24 2.55 -6.29 -14.53
CA PHE A 24 2.02 -7.31 -15.47
C PHE A 24 2.13 -6.89 -16.96
N GLY A 25 3.25 -6.28 -17.36
CA GLY A 25 3.43 -5.78 -18.72
C GLY A 25 2.69 -4.46 -19.05
N LEU A 26 1.96 -3.89 -18.09
CA LEU A 26 1.16 -2.66 -18.27
C LEU A 26 2.01 -1.39 -18.11
N LYS A 27 3.12 -1.29 -18.85
CA LYS A 27 3.97 -0.10 -18.85
C LYS A 27 3.20 1.18 -19.22
N PHE A 28 2.15 1.06 -20.04
CA PHE A 28 1.31 2.18 -20.46
C PHE A 28 0.49 2.81 -19.33
N ILE A 29 0.28 2.11 -18.20
CA ILE A 29 -0.39 2.67 -17.01
C ILE A 29 0.65 3.24 -16.04
N VAL A 30 1.72 2.49 -15.76
CA VAL A 30 2.72 2.85 -14.75
C VAL A 30 3.51 4.09 -15.16
N ARG A 31 3.96 4.14 -16.41
CA ARG A 31 4.80 5.24 -16.93
C ARG A 31 4.08 6.60 -16.89
N PRO A 32 2.84 6.76 -17.40
CA PRO A 32 2.14 8.04 -17.29
C PRO A 32 1.91 8.49 -15.85
N ILE A 33 1.61 7.56 -14.95
CA ILE A 33 1.45 7.89 -13.52
C ILE A 33 2.78 8.43 -12.96
N ALA A 34 3.90 7.75 -13.22
CA ALA A 34 5.21 8.20 -12.75
C ALA A 34 5.61 9.55 -13.35
N GLU A 35 5.53 9.69 -14.68
CA GLU A 35 6.08 10.79 -15.45
C GLU A 35 5.23 12.07 -15.38
N TYR A 36 3.89 11.94 -15.44
CA TYR A 36 2.99 13.10 -15.49
C TYR A 36 2.34 13.46 -14.17
N ILE A 37 2.35 12.56 -13.18
CA ILE A 37 1.68 12.82 -11.89
C ILE A 37 2.71 12.83 -10.76
N LEU A 38 3.44 11.71 -10.55
CA LEU A 38 4.24 11.55 -9.34
C LEU A 38 5.51 12.43 -9.36
N LEU A 39 6.25 12.43 -10.46
CA LEU A 39 7.47 13.23 -10.59
C LEU A 39 7.21 14.74 -10.51
N PRO A 40 6.26 15.33 -11.27
CA PRO A 40 5.98 16.75 -11.17
C PRO A 40 5.49 17.15 -9.79
N LEU A 41 4.64 16.35 -9.17
CA LEU A 41 4.15 16.59 -7.80
C LEU A 41 5.31 16.56 -6.79
N PHE A 42 6.18 15.57 -6.89
CA PHE A 42 7.35 15.43 -6.03
C PHE A 42 8.30 16.63 -6.17
N GLN A 43 8.61 17.03 -7.40
CA GLN A 43 9.44 18.19 -7.69
C GLN A 43 8.81 19.49 -7.22
N PHE A 44 7.49 19.66 -7.41
CA PHE A 44 6.77 20.83 -6.92
C PHE A 44 6.86 20.99 -5.41
N ILE A 45 6.68 19.90 -4.64
CA ILE A 45 6.81 19.95 -3.18
C ILE A 45 8.24 20.28 -2.79
N ASN A 46 9.24 19.72 -3.49
CA ASN A 46 10.65 19.96 -3.20
C ASN A 46 11.08 21.41 -3.41
N LEU A 47 10.40 22.20 -4.25
CA LEU A 47 10.67 23.63 -4.41
C LEU A 47 10.46 24.41 -3.09
N PHE A 48 9.55 23.97 -2.24
CA PHE A 48 9.20 24.63 -0.98
C PHE A 48 9.89 23.99 0.22
N ILE A 49 10.25 22.72 0.14
CA ILE A 49 10.77 21.93 1.26
C ILE A 49 12.06 21.23 0.83
N PRO A 50 13.23 21.71 1.31
CA PRO A 50 14.51 21.18 0.85
C PRO A 50 14.87 19.79 1.40
N ASN A 51 14.08 19.24 2.33
CA ASN A 51 14.30 17.92 2.91
C ASN A 51 13.39 16.87 2.27
N TYR A 52 13.97 15.92 1.56
CA TYR A 52 13.26 14.89 0.81
C TYR A 52 12.41 13.94 1.66
N GLY A 53 12.77 13.71 2.93
CA GLY A 53 11.93 12.92 3.83
C GLY A 53 10.60 13.60 4.15
N PHE A 54 10.61 14.93 4.38
CA PHE A 54 9.37 15.70 4.55
C PHE A 54 8.59 15.82 3.24
N VAL A 55 9.28 15.93 2.09
CA VAL A 55 8.64 15.88 0.77
C VAL A 55 7.84 14.58 0.63
N LEU A 56 8.40 13.43 0.99
CA LEU A 56 7.73 12.13 0.94
C LEU A 56 6.51 12.04 1.87
N ILE A 57 6.60 12.62 3.07
CA ILE A 57 5.46 12.67 4.00
C ILE A 57 4.32 13.47 3.40
N ILE A 58 4.59 14.69 2.91
CA ILE A 58 3.58 15.55 2.31
C ILE A 58 3.02 14.93 1.03
N PHE A 59 3.89 14.36 0.21
CA PHE A 59 3.51 13.61 -0.97
C PHE A 59 2.53 12.48 -0.63
N SER A 60 2.82 11.67 0.41
CA SER A 60 1.91 10.60 0.84
C SER A 60 0.55 11.14 1.30
N ILE A 61 0.52 12.31 1.98
CA ILE A 61 -0.73 12.97 2.39
C ILE A 61 -1.53 13.40 1.16
N ILE A 62 -0.89 14.05 0.18
CA ILE A 62 -1.57 14.52 -1.04
C ILE A 62 -2.14 13.34 -1.82
N ILE A 63 -1.34 12.29 -2.06
CA ILE A 63 -1.81 11.07 -2.73
C ILE A 63 -3.00 10.47 -1.98
N LYS A 64 -2.93 10.44 -0.65
CA LYS A 64 -4.02 9.93 0.19
C LYS A 64 -5.30 10.76 0.04
N ILE A 65 -5.20 12.07 -0.04
CA ILE A 65 -6.34 12.97 -0.27
C ILE A 65 -6.96 12.73 -1.66
N VAL A 66 -6.12 12.60 -2.70
CA VAL A 66 -6.57 12.35 -4.07
C VAL A 66 -7.31 11.01 -4.19
N VAL A 67 -6.79 9.95 -3.56
CA VAL A 67 -7.44 8.62 -3.61
C VAL A 67 -8.53 8.45 -2.55
N TYR A 68 -8.76 9.46 -1.70
CA TYR A 68 -9.74 9.39 -0.60
C TYR A 68 -11.15 9.00 -1.06
N PRO A 69 -11.75 9.61 -2.12
CA PRO A 69 -13.11 9.28 -2.53
C PRO A 69 -13.27 7.80 -2.94
N LEU A 70 -12.27 7.24 -3.62
CA LEU A 70 -12.27 5.83 -4.02
C LEU A 70 -12.14 4.91 -2.80
N THR A 71 -11.19 5.21 -1.91
CA THR A 71 -10.94 4.41 -0.72
C THR A 71 -12.07 4.52 0.30
N LYS A 72 -12.76 5.66 0.40
CA LYS A 72 -13.95 5.82 1.26
C LYS A 72 -15.04 4.82 0.88
N SER A 73 -15.39 4.72 -0.40
CA SER A 73 -16.40 3.76 -0.88
C SER A 73 -16.01 2.31 -0.55
N SER A 74 -14.73 1.99 -0.74
CA SER A 74 -14.18 0.68 -0.41
C SER A 74 -14.28 0.35 1.09
N TYR A 75 -13.87 1.28 1.96
CA TYR A 75 -13.99 1.09 3.42
C TYR A 75 -15.44 0.97 3.89
N GLN A 76 -16.36 1.69 3.27
CA GLN A 76 -17.80 1.55 3.55
C GLN A 76 -18.32 0.17 3.14
N SER A 77 -17.90 -0.35 1.97
CA SER A 77 -18.23 -1.70 1.53
C SER A 77 -17.68 -2.76 2.49
N MET A 78 -16.42 -2.60 2.93
CA MET A 78 -15.83 -3.49 3.95
C MET A 78 -16.58 -3.45 5.28
N LYS A 79 -17.04 -2.28 5.71
CA LYS A 79 -17.84 -2.13 6.93
C LYS A 79 -19.18 -2.87 6.82
N LYS A 80 -19.86 -2.80 5.66
CA LYS A 80 -21.06 -3.59 5.38
C LYS A 80 -20.76 -5.10 5.41
N MET A 81 -19.66 -5.53 4.79
CA MET A 81 -19.21 -6.93 4.85
C MET A 81 -18.98 -7.42 6.28
N GLN A 82 -18.35 -6.59 7.11
CA GLN A 82 -18.14 -6.91 8.53
C GLN A 82 -19.46 -7.06 9.30
N ALA A 83 -20.46 -6.24 8.99
CA ALA A 83 -21.80 -6.35 9.61
C ALA A 83 -22.54 -7.63 9.20
N LEU A 84 -22.25 -8.19 8.01
CA LEU A 84 -22.81 -9.47 7.55
C LEU A 84 -22.10 -10.72 8.11
N GLN A 85 -20.97 -10.56 8.83
CA GLN A 85 -20.19 -11.69 9.34
C GLN A 85 -20.97 -12.67 10.21
N PRO A 86 -21.87 -12.26 11.15
CA PRO A 86 -22.67 -13.22 11.91
C PRO A 86 -23.53 -14.09 11.01
N MET A 87 -24.22 -13.52 10.00
CA MET A 87 -25.03 -14.27 9.04
C MET A 87 -24.19 -15.24 8.20
N ILE A 88 -22.98 -14.83 7.82
CA ILE A 88 -22.04 -15.70 7.11
C ILE A 88 -21.59 -16.86 7.99
N THR A 89 -21.40 -16.63 9.27
CA THR A 89 -21.03 -17.68 10.23
C THR A 89 -22.17 -18.71 10.38
N GLU A 90 -23.41 -18.28 10.48
CA GLU A 90 -24.58 -19.16 10.49
C GLU A 90 -24.70 -19.98 9.20
N LEU A 91 -24.45 -19.36 8.02
CA LEU A 91 -24.42 -20.09 6.75
C LEU A 91 -23.30 -21.13 6.71
N LYS A 92 -22.12 -20.82 7.29
CA LYS A 92 -21.01 -21.77 7.37
C LYS A 92 -21.33 -22.99 8.25
N GLU A 93 -22.02 -22.77 9.36
CA GLU A 93 -22.47 -23.87 10.21
C GLU A 93 -23.55 -24.72 9.54
N LYS A 94 -24.52 -24.06 8.87
CA LYS A 94 -25.63 -24.72 8.20
C LYS A 94 -25.21 -25.56 6.98
N PHE A 95 -24.19 -25.12 6.24
CA PHE A 95 -23.72 -25.78 5.01
C PHE A 95 -22.29 -26.30 5.15
N LYS A 96 -21.91 -26.77 6.34
CA LYS A 96 -20.56 -27.23 6.67
C LYS A 96 -20.06 -28.34 5.73
N ASP A 97 -20.95 -29.22 5.30
CA ASP A 97 -20.66 -30.39 4.46
C ASP A 97 -20.80 -30.10 2.95
N ASP A 98 -21.30 -28.92 2.58
CA ASP A 98 -21.48 -28.51 1.17
C ASP A 98 -20.86 -27.13 0.89
N PRO A 99 -19.54 -27.08 0.59
CA PRO A 99 -18.83 -25.83 0.31
C PRO A 99 -19.37 -25.06 -0.90
N GLN A 100 -19.92 -25.77 -1.91
CA GLN A 100 -20.46 -25.13 -3.10
C GLN A 100 -21.75 -24.37 -2.78
N LYS A 101 -22.64 -24.99 -2.03
CA LYS A 101 -23.89 -24.38 -1.58
C LYS A 101 -23.63 -23.23 -0.63
N MET A 102 -22.68 -23.40 0.30
CA MET A 102 -22.22 -22.33 1.20
C MET A 102 -21.75 -21.11 0.41
N ASN A 103 -20.89 -21.28 -0.61
CA ASN A 103 -20.40 -20.17 -1.42
C ASN A 103 -21.53 -19.49 -2.19
N LYS A 104 -22.46 -20.28 -2.76
CA LYS A 104 -23.63 -19.77 -3.50
C LYS A 104 -24.53 -18.91 -2.60
N GLU A 105 -24.86 -19.40 -1.39
CA GLU A 105 -25.71 -18.66 -0.46
C GLU A 105 -24.98 -17.43 0.11
N THR A 106 -23.67 -17.48 0.32
CA THR A 106 -22.87 -16.32 0.71
C THR A 106 -22.89 -15.22 -0.38
N MET A 107 -22.72 -15.60 -1.66
CA MET A 107 -22.82 -14.64 -2.77
C MET A 107 -24.22 -14.05 -2.90
N LYS A 108 -25.24 -14.85 -2.68
CA LYS A 108 -26.64 -14.42 -2.66
C LYS A 108 -26.90 -13.44 -1.50
N LEU A 109 -26.33 -13.71 -0.32
CA LEU A 109 -26.41 -12.81 0.82
C LEU A 109 -25.79 -11.46 0.49
N TYR A 110 -24.59 -11.44 -0.10
CA TYR A 110 -23.95 -10.19 -0.52
C TYR A 110 -24.81 -9.43 -1.54
N SER A 111 -25.39 -10.12 -2.53
CA SER A 111 -26.27 -9.51 -3.51
C SER A 111 -27.53 -8.92 -2.86
N THR A 112 -28.15 -9.64 -1.91
CA THR A 112 -29.36 -9.19 -1.19
C THR A 112 -29.14 -7.89 -0.43
N TYR A 113 -27.94 -7.68 0.13
CA TYR A 113 -27.61 -6.45 0.88
C TYR A 113 -26.80 -5.43 0.07
N GLY A 114 -26.71 -5.61 -1.25
CA GLY A 114 -26.01 -4.70 -2.15
C GLY A 114 -24.52 -4.52 -1.81
N VAL A 115 -23.86 -5.59 -1.32
CA VAL A 115 -22.44 -5.57 -0.94
C VAL A 115 -21.61 -6.22 -2.03
N ASN A 116 -20.64 -5.46 -2.54
CA ASN A 116 -19.68 -6.00 -3.51
C ASN A 116 -18.42 -6.52 -2.77
N PRO A 117 -18.16 -7.84 -2.75
CA PRO A 117 -16.98 -8.40 -2.10
C PRO A 117 -15.66 -7.93 -2.75
N ALA A 118 -15.66 -7.58 -4.04
CA ALA A 118 -14.49 -7.02 -4.71
C ALA A 118 -14.15 -5.59 -4.24
N GLY A 119 -15.10 -4.89 -3.60
CA GLY A 119 -14.85 -3.55 -3.03
C GLY A 119 -13.76 -3.54 -1.96
N GLY A 120 -13.56 -4.65 -1.25
CA GLY A 120 -12.52 -4.77 -0.21
C GLY A 120 -11.10 -4.81 -0.75
N CYS A 121 -10.85 -5.33 -1.94
CA CYS A 121 -9.52 -5.39 -2.55
C CYS A 121 -9.19 -4.16 -3.41
N LEU A 122 -10.15 -3.27 -3.67
CA LEU A 122 -9.96 -2.08 -4.52
C LEU A 122 -8.81 -1.16 -4.07
N PRO A 123 -8.62 -0.87 -2.77
CA PRO A 123 -7.47 -0.08 -2.32
C PRO A 123 -6.13 -0.73 -2.70
N MET A 124 -6.02 -2.05 -2.60
CA MET A 124 -4.82 -2.79 -2.97
C MET A 124 -4.57 -2.73 -4.48
N LEU A 125 -5.62 -2.92 -5.30
CA LEU A 125 -5.50 -2.84 -6.75
C LEU A 125 -5.09 -1.45 -7.23
N LEU A 126 -5.61 -0.39 -6.59
CA LEU A 126 -5.23 0.99 -6.89
C LEU A 126 -3.79 1.28 -6.46
N GLN A 127 -3.35 0.69 -5.35
CA GLN A 127 -2.02 0.91 -4.79
C GLN A 127 -0.91 0.28 -5.63
N MET A 128 -1.17 -0.84 -6.33
CA MET A 128 -0.14 -1.56 -7.06
C MET A 128 0.50 -0.76 -8.20
N PRO A 129 -0.24 -0.07 -9.10
CA PRO A 129 0.36 0.80 -10.11
C PRO A 129 1.16 1.96 -9.50
N ILE A 130 0.66 2.55 -8.40
CA ILE A 130 1.33 3.62 -7.67
C ILE A 130 2.64 3.09 -7.06
N PHE A 131 2.60 1.88 -6.48
CA PHE A 131 3.80 1.22 -5.94
C PHE A 131 4.89 1.05 -6.98
N VAL A 132 4.55 0.43 -8.10
CA VAL A 132 5.54 0.16 -9.16
C VAL A 132 6.10 1.47 -9.74
N ALA A 133 5.24 2.49 -9.91
CA ALA A 133 5.64 3.80 -10.38
C ALA A 133 6.60 4.49 -9.40
N LEU A 134 6.31 4.44 -8.10
CA LEU A 134 7.18 4.96 -7.04
C LEU A 134 8.50 4.20 -6.98
N TRP A 135 8.45 2.88 -7.01
CA TRP A 135 9.65 2.06 -6.99
C TRP A 135 10.58 2.40 -8.16
N GLY A 136 10.04 2.51 -9.37
CA GLY A 136 10.79 2.96 -10.54
C GLY A 136 11.34 4.38 -10.39
N MET A 137 10.54 5.30 -9.84
CA MET A 137 10.95 6.66 -9.55
C MET A 137 12.12 6.68 -8.55
N PHE A 138 12.04 5.94 -7.45
CA PHE A 138 13.11 5.87 -6.44
C PHE A 138 14.42 5.28 -6.98
N GLN A 139 14.34 4.34 -7.92
CA GLN A 139 15.53 3.78 -8.55
C GLN A 139 16.21 4.75 -9.54
N SER A 140 15.43 5.61 -10.17
CA SER A 140 15.90 6.56 -11.19
C SER A 140 16.19 7.96 -10.62
N ALA A 141 15.63 8.32 -9.47
CA ALA A 141 15.85 9.65 -8.86
C ALA A 141 17.22 9.73 -8.17
N ILE A 142 18.15 10.44 -8.77
CA ILE A 142 19.47 10.75 -8.17
C ILE A 142 19.30 11.68 -6.97
N ASP A 143 18.32 12.56 -7.00
CA ASP A 143 18.04 13.55 -5.97
C ASP A 143 17.82 12.94 -4.55
N LEU A 144 17.40 11.69 -4.46
CA LEU A 144 17.19 10.99 -3.20
C LEU A 144 18.45 10.34 -2.60
N ARG A 145 19.53 10.30 -3.39
CA ARG A 145 20.78 9.66 -2.95
C ARG A 145 21.51 10.53 -1.95
N GLN A 146 22.01 9.86 -0.90
CA GLN A 146 22.74 10.52 0.19
C GLN A 146 21.91 11.61 0.89
N GLN A 147 20.59 11.57 0.77
CA GLN A 147 19.70 12.50 1.46
C GLN A 147 19.30 11.93 2.83
N PRO A 148 19.76 12.55 3.91
CA PRO A 148 19.41 12.11 5.26
C PRO A 148 17.99 12.54 5.62
N PHE A 149 17.40 11.78 6.55
CA PHE A 149 16.15 12.15 7.18
C PHE A 149 16.30 12.08 8.72
N VAL A 150 15.22 12.04 9.44
CA VAL A 150 15.20 12.07 10.92
C VAL A 150 15.66 10.73 11.52
N GLY A 151 16.35 10.81 12.66
CA GLY A 151 16.76 9.65 13.45
C GLY A 151 17.92 8.89 12.83
N TRP A 152 17.71 7.61 12.54
CA TRP A 152 18.74 6.71 12.02
C TRP A 152 18.80 6.62 10.48
N ILE A 153 17.95 7.37 9.79
CA ILE A 153 17.87 7.33 8.32
C ILE A 153 18.92 8.27 7.75
N THR A 154 20.01 7.72 7.26
CA THR A 154 21.15 8.46 6.70
C THR A 154 21.08 8.66 5.20
N ASP A 155 20.36 7.78 4.49
CA ASP A 155 20.18 7.83 3.04
C ASP A 155 18.82 7.25 2.64
N LEU A 156 17.97 8.09 2.03
CA LEU A 156 16.63 7.70 1.58
C LEU A 156 16.65 6.74 0.39
N SER A 157 17.77 6.63 -0.33
CA SER A 157 17.92 5.71 -1.47
C SER A 157 18.38 4.31 -1.09
N GLN A 158 18.81 4.11 0.17
CA GLN A 158 19.28 2.84 0.70
C GLN A 158 18.34 2.32 1.80
N PRO A 159 18.38 1.02 2.13
CA PRO A 159 17.70 0.50 3.31
C PRO A 159 18.21 1.17 4.59
N ASP A 160 17.31 1.48 5.52
CA ASP A 160 17.62 2.06 6.82
C ASP A 160 17.99 0.98 7.83
N VAL A 161 19.24 0.57 7.83
CA VAL A 161 19.73 -0.52 8.68
C VAL A 161 19.84 -0.07 10.13
N ILE A 162 19.03 -0.68 11.02
CA ILE A 162 19.12 -0.47 12.48
C ILE A 162 19.89 -1.58 13.18
N PHE A 163 19.94 -2.76 12.58
CA PHE A 163 20.63 -3.91 13.14
C PHE A 163 21.14 -4.85 12.03
N SER A 164 22.41 -5.31 12.16
CA SER A 164 22.99 -6.31 11.27
C SER A 164 23.12 -7.65 12.00
N LEU A 165 22.60 -8.72 11.38
CA LEU A 165 22.61 -10.06 11.95
C LEU A 165 23.98 -10.75 11.84
N GLY A 166 24.94 -10.17 11.10
CA GLY A 166 26.27 -10.77 10.86
C GLY A 166 26.25 -11.97 9.89
N THR A 167 25.16 -12.71 9.81
CA THR A 167 24.95 -13.85 8.91
C THR A 167 23.61 -13.73 8.18
N LYS A 168 23.57 -14.23 6.94
CA LYS A 168 22.29 -14.26 6.19
C LYS A 168 21.36 -15.30 6.78
N LEU A 169 20.12 -14.92 7.07
CA LEU A 169 19.09 -15.86 7.50
C LEU A 169 18.86 -16.91 6.39
N PRO A 170 19.03 -18.21 6.70
CA PRO A 170 18.70 -19.27 5.75
C PRO A 170 17.21 -19.18 5.45
N LEU A 171 16.75 -19.32 4.27
CA LEU A 171 15.41 -19.20 3.69
C LEU A 171 15.07 -17.80 3.14
N VAL A 172 15.44 -16.71 3.79
CA VAL A 172 14.98 -15.35 3.44
C VAL A 172 16.11 -14.48 2.89
N GLY A 173 17.36 -14.86 3.17
CA GLY A 173 18.57 -14.17 2.70
C GLY A 173 18.79 -12.79 3.33
N ILE A 174 18.00 -12.41 4.35
CA ILE A 174 18.11 -11.14 5.05
C ILE A 174 19.31 -11.16 5.99
N GLN A 175 20.14 -10.13 5.89
CA GLN A 175 21.30 -9.92 6.74
C GLN A 175 21.15 -8.68 7.61
N GLU A 176 20.32 -7.74 7.18
CA GLU A 176 20.14 -6.43 7.78
C GLU A 176 18.66 -6.17 8.07
N ILE A 177 18.40 -5.54 9.20
CA ILE A 177 17.04 -5.20 9.63
C ILE A 177 16.82 -3.70 9.42
N SER A 178 15.85 -3.37 8.57
CA SER A 178 15.37 -2.01 8.33
C SER A 178 14.31 -1.63 9.37
N GLY A 179 14.52 -0.51 10.05
CA GLY A 179 13.57 0.01 11.05
C GLY A 179 12.25 0.42 10.43
N LEU A 180 12.29 1.12 9.29
CA LEU A 180 11.08 1.54 8.58
C LEU A 180 10.29 0.36 8.03
N ALA A 181 10.96 -0.71 7.55
CA ALA A 181 10.28 -1.92 7.10
C ALA A 181 9.52 -2.60 8.25
N VAL A 182 10.12 -2.63 9.45
CA VAL A 182 9.43 -3.15 10.67
C VAL A 182 8.23 -2.28 11.04
N LEU A 183 8.39 -0.95 11.08
CA LEU A 183 7.29 -0.02 11.36
C LEU A 183 6.16 -0.14 10.32
N MET A 184 6.52 -0.26 9.04
CA MET A 184 5.56 -0.51 7.96
C MET A 184 4.81 -1.83 8.19
N GLY A 185 5.51 -2.91 8.56
CA GLY A 185 4.91 -4.20 8.88
C GLY A 185 3.92 -4.14 10.03
N ILE A 186 4.27 -3.45 11.11
CA ILE A 186 3.38 -3.23 12.26
C ILE A 186 2.14 -2.47 11.83
N THR A 187 2.28 -1.37 11.10
CA THR A 187 1.13 -0.58 10.62
C THR A 187 0.27 -1.36 9.63
N THR A 188 0.87 -2.17 8.76
CA THR A 188 0.15 -3.08 7.86
C THR A 188 -0.66 -4.12 8.64
N PHE A 189 -0.07 -4.70 9.68
CA PHE A 189 -0.76 -5.64 10.56
C PHE A 189 -1.98 -5.00 11.25
N VAL A 190 -1.80 -3.80 11.83
CA VAL A 190 -2.90 -3.05 12.46
C VAL A 190 -4.01 -2.77 11.46
N GLN A 191 -3.66 -2.31 10.26
CA GLN A 191 -4.62 -2.02 9.19
C GLN A 191 -5.38 -3.28 8.77
N GLN A 192 -4.69 -4.41 8.59
CA GLN A 192 -5.32 -5.67 8.21
C GLN A 192 -6.27 -6.18 9.30
N LYS A 193 -5.87 -6.12 10.57
CA LYS A 193 -6.72 -6.50 11.70
C LYS A 193 -7.99 -5.65 11.79
N MET A 194 -7.93 -4.38 11.38
CA MET A 194 -9.10 -3.51 11.30
C MET A 194 -10.00 -3.86 10.09
N THR A 195 -9.43 -4.39 9.03
CA THR A 195 -10.11 -4.63 7.74
C THR A 195 -10.72 -6.02 7.66
N VAL A 196 -9.95 -7.05 8.04
CA VAL A 196 -10.32 -8.46 7.88
C VAL A 196 -10.91 -8.99 9.19
N LYS A 197 -12.15 -9.45 9.13
CA LYS A 197 -12.85 -10.05 10.28
C LYS A 197 -13.19 -11.53 10.06
N ASP A 198 -13.08 -12.03 8.83
CA ASP A 198 -13.39 -13.43 8.53
C ASP A 198 -12.33 -14.37 9.12
N PRO A 199 -12.73 -15.35 9.99
CA PRO A 199 -11.81 -16.34 10.54
C PRO A 199 -11.04 -17.16 9.49
N LYS A 200 -11.62 -17.39 8.30
CA LYS A 200 -10.92 -18.09 7.20
C LYS A 200 -9.77 -17.28 6.60
N GLN A 201 -9.80 -15.97 6.74
CA GLN A 201 -8.77 -15.07 6.24
C GLN A 201 -7.76 -14.67 7.32
N GLN A 202 -7.83 -15.26 8.52
CA GLN A 202 -6.88 -14.95 9.61
C GLN A 202 -5.43 -15.21 9.22
N ALA A 203 -5.16 -16.23 8.43
CA ALA A 203 -3.81 -16.49 7.93
C ALA A 203 -3.25 -15.30 7.15
N LEU A 204 -4.08 -14.60 6.37
CA LEU A 204 -3.66 -13.39 5.63
C LEU A 204 -3.31 -12.23 6.57
N ILE A 205 -4.00 -12.11 7.72
CA ILE A 205 -3.72 -11.04 8.69
C ILE A 205 -2.30 -11.16 9.26
N TYR A 206 -1.79 -12.37 9.42
CA TYR A 206 -0.45 -12.59 9.99
C TYR A 206 0.61 -12.78 8.90
N MET A 207 0.35 -13.62 7.90
CA MET A 207 1.34 -13.96 6.89
C MET A 207 1.68 -12.79 5.97
N MET A 208 0.68 -12.01 5.54
CA MET A 208 0.91 -10.93 4.58
C MET A 208 1.78 -9.80 5.14
N PRO A 209 1.55 -9.27 6.36
CA PRO A 209 2.45 -8.28 6.95
C PRO A 209 3.87 -8.80 7.15
N ILE A 210 4.03 -10.06 7.60
CA ILE A 210 5.34 -10.67 7.77
C ILE A 210 6.06 -10.76 6.42
N MET A 211 5.40 -11.32 5.40
CA MET A 211 5.96 -11.45 4.05
C MET A 211 6.34 -10.09 3.46
N LEU A 212 5.47 -9.08 3.58
CA LEU A 212 5.76 -7.73 3.11
C LEU A 212 6.93 -7.11 3.88
N THR A 213 6.98 -7.25 5.21
CA THR A 213 8.10 -6.75 6.01
C THR A 213 9.42 -7.34 5.53
N LEU A 214 9.48 -8.66 5.34
CA LEU A 214 10.68 -9.33 4.85
C LEU A 214 11.08 -8.84 3.45
N LEU A 215 10.12 -8.66 2.55
CA LEU A 215 10.36 -8.11 1.21
C LEU A 215 10.92 -6.69 1.27
N PHE A 216 10.35 -5.84 2.12
CA PHE A 216 10.70 -4.42 2.23
C PHE A 216 12.00 -4.17 2.99
N MET A 217 12.59 -5.19 3.66
CA MET A 217 13.92 -5.07 4.30
C MET A 217 15.02 -4.62 3.32
N SER A 218 14.92 -5.00 2.06
CA SER A 218 15.91 -4.68 1.02
C SER A 218 15.55 -3.45 0.19
N PHE A 219 14.43 -2.79 0.49
CA PHE A 219 13.97 -1.65 -0.29
C PHE A 219 14.50 -0.33 0.26
N PRO A 220 14.61 0.72 -0.59
CA PRO A 220 15.01 2.05 -0.17
C PRO A 220 14.15 2.58 0.97
N SER A 221 14.78 3.21 1.96
CA SER A 221 14.10 3.77 3.13
C SER A 221 13.06 4.84 2.78
N GLY A 222 13.26 5.60 1.70
CA GLY A 222 12.26 6.54 1.20
C GLY A 222 10.96 5.87 0.76
N LEU A 223 11.05 4.69 0.12
CA LEU A 223 9.86 3.92 -0.26
C LEU A 223 9.16 3.35 0.98
N ASN A 224 9.92 2.85 1.95
CA ASN A 224 9.41 2.37 3.23
C ASN A 224 8.73 3.49 4.01
N LEU A 225 9.31 4.69 4.03
CA LEU A 225 8.75 5.88 4.67
C LEU A 225 7.40 6.27 4.05
N TYR A 226 7.32 6.29 2.71
CA TYR A 226 6.06 6.55 2.00
C TYR A 226 4.98 5.53 2.42
N TYR A 227 5.29 4.23 2.39
CA TYR A 227 4.34 3.18 2.74
C TYR A 227 3.92 3.22 4.20
N PHE A 228 4.86 3.45 5.10
CA PHE A 228 4.58 3.64 6.52
C PHE A 228 3.57 4.79 6.73
N MET A 229 3.85 5.96 6.14
CA MET A 229 2.95 7.11 6.24
C MET A 229 1.59 6.86 5.59
N PHE A 230 1.57 6.21 4.42
CA PHE A 230 0.32 5.84 3.76
C PHE A 230 -0.53 4.89 4.61
N ASN A 231 0.09 3.91 5.28
CA ASN A 231 -0.59 3.00 6.21
C ASN A 231 -1.14 3.74 7.43
N VAL A 232 -0.35 4.62 8.05
CA VAL A 232 -0.79 5.44 9.20
C VAL A 232 -2.02 6.26 8.82
N LEU A 233 -1.99 6.94 7.67
CA LEU A 233 -3.12 7.72 7.16
C LEU A 233 -4.34 6.82 6.83
N SER A 234 -4.10 5.60 6.35
CA SER A 234 -5.15 4.63 6.06
C SER A 234 -5.83 4.13 7.33
N ILE A 235 -5.05 3.86 8.38
CA ILE A 235 -5.56 3.49 9.71
C ILE A 235 -6.42 4.63 10.27
N ALA A 236 -5.92 5.86 10.20
CA ALA A 236 -6.66 7.05 10.66
C ALA A 236 -7.98 7.21 9.90
N GLN A 237 -7.96 7.08 8.56
CA GLN A 237 -9.16 7.13 7.72
C GLN A 237 -10.16 6.03 8.09
N GLN A 238 -9.71 4.79 8.24
CA GLN A 238 -10.56 3.67 8.57
C GLN A 238 -11.15 3.79 9.98
N TYR A 239 -10.34 4.24 10.93
CA TYR A 239 -10.80 4.54 12.29
C TYR A 239 -11.92 5.60 12.28
N TYR A 240 -11.72 6.69 11.53
CA TYR A 240 -12.73 7.75 11.38
C TYR A 240 -14.05 7.21 10.77
N ILE A 241 -13.96 6.42 9.70
CA ILE A 241 -15.14 5.83 9.04
C ILE A 241 -15.85 4.86 9.97
N ASN A 242 -15.11 4.08 10.76
CA ASN A 242 -15.70 3.13 11.69
C ASN A 242 -16.44 3.81 12.86
N HIS A 243 -15.91 4.93 13.37
CA HIS A 243 -16.49 5.62 14.52
C HIS A 243 -17.56 6.64 14.14
N LYS A 244 -17.36 7.45 13.11
CA LYS A 244 -18.33 8.49 12.69
C LYS A 244 -19.37 8.01 11.67
N GLY A 245 -19.13 6.89 11.03
CA GLY A 245 -20.03 6.36 9.97
C GLY A 245 -21.31 5.70 10.48
N GLY A 246 -21.71 5.85 11.76
CA GLY A 246 -22.92 5.25 12.35
C GLY A 246 -22.91 3.71 12.32
N THR A 247 -23.93 3.10 12.89
CA THR A 247 -24.26 1.69 12.67
C THR A 247 -24.73 1.51 11.23
N VAL A 248 -24.15 0.55 10.53
CA VAL A 248 -24.61 0.20 9.17
C VAL A 248 -25.93 -0.54 9.31
N GLU A 249 -27.04 0.10 9.00
CA GLU A 249 -28.30 -0.60 8.84
C GLU A 249 -28.21 -1.50 7.61
N LEU A 250 -28.36 -2.79 7.82
CA LEU A 250 -28.43 -3.79 6.76
C LEU A 250 -29.85 -3.79 6.21
N VAL A 251 -30.13 -3.01 5.18
CA VAL A 251 -31.40 -3.01 4.46
C VAL A 251 -31.24 -3.85 3.23
N PRO A 252 -32.06 -4.90 3.02
CA PRO A 252 -32.11 -5.64 1.77
C PRO A 252 -32.49 -4.70 0.62
N VAL A 253 -31.81 -4.84 -0.51
CA VAL A 253 -32.03 -4.07 -1.74
C VAL A 253 -33.03 -4.77 -2.64
#